data_ae90f996a5912f0c0312a0b63938fa77
#
_entry.id   ae90f996a5912f0c0312a0b63938fa77
#
_cell.length_a   1.000
_cell.length_b   1.000
_cell.length_c   1.000
_cell.angle_alpha   90.00
_cell.angle_beta   90.00
_cell.angle_gamma   90.00
#
_symmetry.space_group_name_H-M   'P 1'
#
loop_
_entity.id
_entity.type
_entity.pdbx_description
1 polymer ?
#
loop_
_entity_poly.entity_id
_entity_poly.type
_entity_poly.pdbx_seq_one_letter_code
_entity_poly.pdbx_strand_id
1 'polypeptide(L)'
;VLSHLPISNFTMVGMAGILSGLFHAPLTAIFLIAEITGGYGLMIPLMIVSSISFAISKRFEKYSLDVKNLAKKGHAFTSNKDSNILSTLDIDTIIQCDYLTVHPDENLSKLVDLISHSNQVVFPVVNNEKDLVGVVHFNDIREIIFNAYRVKYTQIKDVMKIPATTISSYDSMEIVMTKFENSKSAFLPVLRNEKYYGIISKSIALEAYRMKLRSMTIE
;
A
#
# COMPACT_ATOMS: atom_id res chain seq x y z
N VAL A 1 57.68 8.13 -5.19
CA VAL A 1 56.97 6.82 -5.27
C VAL A 1 55.68 6.93 -6.07
N LEU A 2 55.09 8.13 -6.26
CA LEU A 2 53.81 8.34 -6.98
C LEU A 2 53.94 8.57 -8.52
N SER A 3 55.17 8.72 -9.03
CA SER A 3 55.43 9.13 -10.42
C SER A 3 55.27 8.03 -11.50
N HIS A 4 54.98 6.80 -11.13
CA HIS A 4 54.81 5.68 -12.07
C HIS A 4 53.45 4.98 -12.04
N LEU A 5 52.46 5.62 -11.43
CA LEU A 5 51.09 5.05 -11.48
C LEU A 5 50.47 5.26 -12.87
N PRO A 6 49.97 4.23 -13.51
CA PRO A 6 49.38 4.35 -14.85
C PRO A 6 48.06 5.12 -14.74
N ILE A 7 48.09 6.40 -15.13
CA ILE A 7 46.92 7.31 -15.09
C ILE A 7 45.72 6.69 -15.81
N SER A 8 45.95 6.00 -16.92
CA SER A 8 44.92 5.31 -17.68
C SER A 8 44.17 4.30 -16.83
N ASN A 9 44.83 3.49 -16.01
CA ASN A 9 44.18 2.48 -15.18
C ASN A 9 43.29 3.12 -14.11
N PHE A 10 43.75 4.22 -13.49
CA PHE A 10 42.90 4.95 -12.52
C PHE A 10 41.68 5.58 -13.16
N THR A 11 41.84 6.12 -14.38
CA THR A 11 40.69 6.65 -15.14
C THR A 11 39.67 5.59 -15.43
N MET A 12 40.07 4.40 -15.90
CA MET A 12 39.19 3.27 -16.22
C MET A 12 38.43 2.77 -14.97
N VAL A 13 39.13 2.64 -13.85
CA VAL A 13 38.52 2.25 -12.57
C VAL A 13 37.55 3.32 -12.08
N GLY A 14 37.89 4.61 -12.22
CA GLY A 14 36.99 5.72 -11.90
C GLY A 14 35.70 5.73 -12.75
N MET A 15 35.84 5.45 -14.06
CA MET A 15 34.69 5.32 -14.96
C MET A 15 33.75 4.20 -14.52
N ALA A 16 34.29 3.02 -14.15
CA ALA A 16 33.48 1.92 -13.61
C ALA A 16 32.74 2.31 -12.35
N GLY A 17 33.38 3.06 -11.45
CA GLY A 17 32.75 3.60 -10.24
C GLY A 17 31.57 4.52 -10.56
N ILE A 18 31.74 5.46 -11.48
CA ILE A 18 30.69 6.38 -11.91
C ILE A 18 29.50 5.61 -12.52
N LEU A 19 29.79 4.71 -13.47
CA LEU A 19 28.73 3.90 -14.11
C LEU A 19 27.97 3.06 -13.10
N SER A 20 28.69 2.40 -12.19
CA SER A 20 28.09 1.57 -11.15
C SER A 20 27.17 2.38 -10.21
N GLY A 21 27.62 3.57 -9.79
CA GLY A 21 26.87 4.44 -8.88
C GLY A 21 25.64 5.06 -9.54
N LEU A 22 25.73 5.50 -10.80
CA LEU A 22 24.64 6.15 -11.51
C LEU A 22 23.53 5.16 -11.94
N PHE A 23 23.92 4.01 -12.50
CA PHE A 23 22.97 3.04 -13.03
C PHE A 23 22.61 1.92 -12.05
N HIS A 24 23.20 1.89 -10.87
CA HIS A 24 23.03 0.83 -9.88
C HIS A 24 23.34 -0.57 -10.45
N ALA A 25 24.30 -0.66 -11.37
CA ALA A 25 24.65 -1.85 -12.13
C ALA A 25 26.13 -2.19 -12.01
N PRO A 26 26.63 -2.67 -10.84
CA PRO A 26 28.04 -2.90 -10.63
C PRO A 26 28.65 -3.95 -11.57
N LEU A 27 27.97 -5.05 -11.84
CA LEU A 27 28.46 -6.09 -12.75
C LEU A 27 28.61 -5.56 -14.17
N THR A 28 27.61 -4.83 -14.66
CA THR A 28 27.66 -4.23 -15.99
C THR A 28 28.83 -3.26 -16.13
N ALA A 29 29.06 -2.42 -15.12
CA ALA A 29 30.20 -1.48 -15.12
C ALA A 29 31.55 -2.20 -15.14
N ILE A 30 31.71 -3.28 -14.35
CA ILE A 30 32.93 -4.08 -14.30
C ILE A 30 33.22 -4.70 -15.68
N PHE A 31 32.26 -5.44 -16.23
CA PHE A 31 32.45 -6.15 -17.50
C PHE A 31 32.60 -5.20 -18.68
N LEU A 32 31.86 -4.10 -18.71
CA LEU A 32 31.98 -3.10 -19.77
C LEU A 32 33.39 -2.49 -19.81
N ILE A 33 33.95 -2.10 -18.66
CA ILE A 33 35.30 -1.54 -18.62
C ILE A 33 36.36 -2.60 -18.88
N ALA A 34 36.19 -3.84 -18.39
CA ALA A 34 37.09 -4.93 -18.67
C ALA A 34 37.15 -5.25 -20.21
N GLU A 35 35.99 -5.21 -20.88
CA GLU A 35 35.89 -5.42 -22.33
C GLU A 35 36.60 -4.30 -23.13
N ILE A 36 36.35 -3.03 -22.75
CA ILE A 36 36.96 -1.87 -23.40
C ILE A 36 38.48 -1.88 -23.23
N THR A 37 38.98 -2.32 -22.07
CA THR A 37 40.44 -2.38 -21.81
C THR A 37 41.13 -3.58 -22.45
N GLY A 38 40.35 -4.51 -23.03
CA GLY A 38 40.87 -5.71 -23.67
C GLY A 38 41.58 -6.68 -22.72
N GLY A 39 41.33 -6.60 -21.41
CA GLY A 39 41.98 -7.47 -20.44
C GLY A 39 41.40 -7.42 -19.03
N TYR A 40 41.62 -8.52 -18.32
CA TYR A 40 41.11 -8.69 -16.94
C TYR A 40 42.11 -8.24 -15.84
N GLY A 41 43.22 -7.59 -16.21
CA GLY A 41 44.27 -7.15 -15.27
C GLY A 41 43.76 -6.16 -14.21
N LEU A 42 42.71 -5.40 -14.50
CA LEU A 42 42.10 -4.44 -13.58
C LEU A 42 40.85 -4.99 -12.85
N MET A 43 40.55 -6.30 -12.98
CA MET A 43 39.32 -6.86 -12.46
C MET A 43 39.09 -6.61 -10.97
N ILE A 44 40.14 -6.82 -10.16
CA ILE A 44 40.05 -6.61 -8.69
C ILE A 44 39.79 -5.15 -8.32
N PRO A 45 40.54 -4.14 -8.82
CA PRO A 45 40.21 -2.74 -8.61
C PRO A 45 38.81 -2.34 -9.09
N LEU A 46 38.38 -2.84 -10.27
CA LEU A 46 37.06 -2.61 -10.81
C LEU A 46 35.94 -3.14 -9.89
N MET A 47 36.11 -4.37 -9.37
CA MET A 47 35.16 -4.97 -8.43
C MET A 47 35.02 -4.16 -7.13
N ILE A 48 36.15 -3.75 -6.55
CA ILE A 48 36.17 -2.99 -5.30
C ILE A 48 35.46 -1.64 -5.49
N VAL A 49 35.89 -0.85 -6.49
CA VAL A 49 35.38 0.51 -6.69
C VAL A 49 33.93 0.49 -7.11
N SER A 50 33.51 -0.43 -8.02
CA SER A 50 32.13 -0.55 -8.44
C SER A 50 31.20 -0.96 -7.31
N SER A 51 31.61 -1.91 -6.47
CA SER A 51 30.81 -2.36 -5.32
C SER A 51 30.63 -1.27 -4.27
N ILE A 52 31.70 -0.56 -3.94
CA ILE A 52 31.64 0.54 -2.96
C ILE A 52 30.79 1.69 -3.51
N SER A 53 31.00 2.08 -4.77
CA SER A 53 30.23 3.14 -5.42
C SER A 53 28.74 2.82 -5.46
N PHE A 54 28.38 1.59 -5.82
CA PHE A 54 27.00 1.10 -5.78
C PHE A 54 26.40 1.17 -4.38
N ALA A 55 27.12 0.67 -3.36
CA ALA A 55 26.64 0.64 -1.99
C ALA A 55 26.37 2.05 -1.44
N ILE A 56 27.30 2.98 -1.69
CA ILE A 56 27.17 4.37 -1.29
C ILE A 56 26.02 5.04 -2.04
N SER A 57 26.00 4.94 -3.37
CA SER A 57 24.96 5.56 -4.19
C SER A 57 23.56 5.09 -3.79
N LYS A 58 23.38 3.80 -3.60
CA LYS A 58 22.09 3.20 -3.19
C LYS A 58 21.63 3.64 -1.78
N ARG A 59 22.56 4.04 -0.93
CA ARG A 59 22.26 4.58 0.42
C ARG A 59 21.60 5.96 0.35
N PHE A 60 22.01 6.80 -0.62
CA PHE A 60 21.55 8.18 -0.77
C PHE A 60 20.41 8.29 -1.81
N GLU A 61 20.48 7.51 -2.88
CA GLU A 61 19.50 7.53 -3.97
C GLU A 61 18.83 6.15 -4.13
N LYS A 62 17.53 6.10 -3.93
CA LYS A 62 16.74 4.86 -4.03
C LYS A 62 16.66 4.34 -5.47
N TYR A 63 16.67 5.23 -6.46
CA TYR A 63 16.48 4.93 -7.87
C TYR A 63 17.73 5.23 -8.69
N SER A 64 18.02 4.39 -9.70
CA SER A 64 19.04 4.67 -10.70
C SER A 64 18.66 5.88 -11.56
N LEU A 65 19.62 6.48 -12.25
CA LEU A 65 19.43 7.71 -13.03
C LEU A 65 18.35 7.57 -14.11
N ASP A 66 18.32 6.46 -14.82
CA ASP A 66 17.36 6.12 -15.87
C ASP A 66 15.93 5.93 -15.35
N VAL A 67 15.77 5.38 -14.14
CA VAL A 67 14.45 5.15 -13.53
C VAL A 67 13.95 6.37 -12.75
N LYS A 68 14.85 7.29 -12.33
CA LYS A 68 14.52 8.43 -11.49
C LYS A 68 13.42 9.33 -12.07
N ASN A 69 13.41 9.55 -13.37
CA ASN A 69 12.40 10.36 -14.05
C ASN A 69 11.04 9.64 -14.14
N LEU A 70 11.05 8.33 -14.32
CA LEU A 70 9.85 7.48 -14.30
C LEU A 70 9.27 7.40 -12.88
N ALA A 71 10.14 7.30 -11.87
CA ALA A 71 9.76 7.31 -10.46
C ALA A 71 9.04 8.61 -10.08
N LYS A 72 9.53 9.76 -10.52
CA LYS A 72 8.90 11.07 -10.27
C LYS A 72 7.52 11.19 -10.93
N LYS A 73 7.27 10.47 -12.03
CA LYS A 73 5.98 10.44 -12.74
C LYS A 73 5.02 9.37 -12.19
N GLY A 74 5.37 8.66 -11.11
CA GLY A 74 4.56 7.58 -10.54
C GLY A 74 4.60 6.27 -11.33
N HIS A 75 5.47 6.16 -12.35
CA HIS A 75 5.58 4.98 -13.22
C HIS A 75 6.83 4.10 -12.92
N ALA A 76 7.50 4.32 -11.79
CA ALA A 76 8.69 3.53 -11.46
C ALA A 76 8.30 2.21 -10.82
N PHE A 77 8.55 1.15 -11.54
CA PHE A 77 8.45 -0.22 -11.04
C PHE A 77 9.69 -0.53 -10.20
N THR A 78 9.58 -0.43 -8.88
CA THR A 78 10.58 -0.97 -7.96
C THR A 78 10.47 -2.49 -7.89
N SER A 79 11.45 -3.16 -7.28
CA SER A 79 11.48 -4.62 -7.08
C SER A 79 10.25 -5.18 -6.33
N ASN A 80 9.45 -4.34 -5.68
CA ASN A 80 8.16 -4.69 -5.09
C ASN A 80 7.02 -4.39 -6.07
N LYS A 81 6.70 -5.36 -6.92
CA LYS A 81 5.58 -5.27 -7.87
C LYS A 81 4.26 -4.92 -7.18
N ASP A 82 4.03 -5.45 -5.99
CA ASP A 82 2.81 -5.26 -5.22
C ASP A 82 2.61 -3.79 -4.79
N SER A 83 3.65 -3.16 -4.24
CA SER A 83 3.63 -1.74 -3.86
C SER A 83 3.38 -0.83 -5.07
N ASN A 84 3.94 -1.17 -6.22
CA ASN A 84 3.74 -0.40 -7.45
C ASN A 84 2.29 -0.48 -7.96
N ILE A 85 1.68 -1.66 -7.92
CA ILE A 85 0.29 -1.84 -8.31
C ILE A 85 -0.63 -1.10 -7.36
N LEU A 86 -0.40 -1.23 -6.05
CA LEU A 86 -1.19 -0.55 -5.02
C LEU A 86 -1.11 0.98 -5.16
N SER A 87 0.04 1.54 -5.51
CA SER A 87 0.20 2.98 -5.71
C SER A 87 -0.57 3.55 -6.91
N THR A 88 -0.96 2.71 -7.87
CA THR A 88 -1.76 3.11 -9.03
C THR A 88 -3.27 2.95 -8.83
N LEU A 89 -3.69 2.36 -7.71
CA LEU A 89 -5.11 2.22 -7.38
C LEU A 89 -5.61 3.47 -6.66
N ASP A 90 -6.69 4.03 -7.18
CA ASP A 90 -7.40 5.13 -6.55
C ASP A 90 -8.38 4.58 -5.50
N ILE A 91 -8.20 5.00 -4.25
CA ILE A 91 -9.05 4.59 -3.13
C ILE A 91 -10.50 5.00 -3.33
N ASP A 92 -10.76 6.16 -3.94
CA ASP A 92 -12.12 6.67 -4.16
C ASP A 92 -12.96 5.74 -5.06
N THR A 93 -12.34 4.95 -5.93
CA THR A 93 -13.03 3.97 -6.78
C THR A 93 -13.46 2.70 -6.04
N ILE A 94 -12.92 2.49 -4.85
CA ILE A 94 -13.10 1.26 -4.06
C ILE A 94 -14.01 1.51 -2.84
N ILE A 95 -14.18 2.79 -2.47
CA ILE A 95 -15.03 3.17 -1.34
C ILE A 95 -16.50 2.92 -1.71
N GLN A 96 -17.18 2.16 -0.87
CA GLN A 96 -18.62 1.97 -0.97
C GLN A 96 -19.33 3.00 -0.08
N CYS A 97 -19.95 3.99 -0.72
CA CYS A 97 -20.67 5.06 -0.03
C CYS A 97 -22.12 4.71 0.29
N ASP A 98 -22.68 3.65 -0.34
CA ASP A 98 -24.10 3.27 -0.26
C ASP A 98 -24.44 2.41 0.97
N TYR A 99 -23.53 2.31 1.93
CA TYR A 99 -23.79 1.56 3.15
C TYR A 99 -24.84 2.25 4.01
N LEU A 100 -25.87 1.47 4.39
CA LEU A 100 -26.87 1.92 5.33
C LEU A 100 -26.23 2.12 6.71
N THR A 101 -26.48 3.27 7.29
CA THR A 101 -25.99 3.64 8.61
C THR A 101 -27.13 3.62 9.64
N VAL A 102 -26.79 3.47 10.90
CA VAL A 102 -27.72 3.49 12.03
C VAL A 102 -27.28 4.48 13.09
N HIS A 103 -28.24 4.99 13.87
CA HIS A 103 -27.95 5.92 14.93
C HIS A 103 -27.78 5.18 16.27
N PRO A 104 -26.86 5.60 17.16
CA PRO A 104 -26.60 4.90 18.42
C PRO A 104 -27.82 4.76 19.34
N ASP A 105 -28.72 5.73 19.34
CA ASP A 105 -29.93 5.73 20.19
C ASP A 105 -31.13 4.99 19.56
N GLU A 106 -30.96 4.47 18.34
CA GLU A 106 -32.02 3.66 17.72
C GLU A 106 -32.12 2.28 18.36
N ASN A 107 -33.34 1.68 18.26
CA ASN A 107 -33.57 0.32 18.72
C ASN A 107 -33.02 -0.71 17.74
N LEU A 108 -32.61 -1.84 18.26
CA LEU A 108 -32.12 -2.96 17.45
C LEU A 108 -33.18 -3.45 16.45
N SER A 109 -34.48 -3.24 16.69
CA SER A 109 -35.56 -3.57 15.75
C SER A 109 -35.38 -2.88 14.40
N LYS A 110 -34.95 -1.62 14.37
CA LYS A 110 -34.69 -0.90 13.13
C LYS A 110 -33.52 -1.51 12.35
N LEU A 111 -32.48 -1.94 13.05
CA LEU A 111 -31.35 -2.63 12.43
C LEU A 111 -31.79 -3.99 11.83
N VAL A 112 -32.66 -4.73 12.52
CA VAL A 112 -33.21 -5.99 12.03
C VAL A 112 -34.01 -5.78 10.73
N ASP A 113 -34.81 -4.71 10.67
CA ASP A 113 -35.54 -4.35 9.45
C ASP A 113 -34.55 -4.00 8.30
N LEU A 114 -33.50 -3.26 8.57
CA LEU A 114 -32.46 -2.96 7.57
C LEU A 114 -31.74 -4.22 7.07
N ILE A 115 -31.44 -5.15 7.96
CA ILE A 115 -30.83 -6.44 7.63
C ILE A 115 -31.74 -7.25 6.70
N SER A 116 -33.05 -7.25 6.93
CA SER A 116 -34.00 -8.00 6.11
C SER A 116 -34.11 -7.48 4.68
N HIS A 117 -33.77 -6.22 4.45
CA HIS A 117 -33.83 -5.54 3.14
C HIS A 117 -32.47 -5.25 2.51
N SER A 118 -31.37 -5.67 3.13
CA SER A 118 -30.01 -5.46 2.64
C SER A 118 -29.16 -6.71 2.77
N ASN A 119 -28.13 -6.82 1.91
CA ASN A 119 -27.11 -7.88 2.01
C ASN A 119 -25.90 -7.45 2.83
N GLN A 120 -26.02 -6.38 3.60
CA GLN A 120 -24.93 -5.84 4.39
C GLN A 120 -24.67 -6.71 5.63
N VAL A 121 -23.40 -6.93 5.92
CA VAL A 121 -22.96 -7.70 7.11
C VAL A 121 -22.34 -6.81 8.19
N VAL A 122 -22.14 -5.52 7.86
CA VAL A 122 -21.60 -4.52 8.76
C VAL A 122 -22.42 -3.23 8.62
N PHE A 123 -22.74 -2.61 9.76
CA PHE A 123 -23.54 -1.40 9.82
C PHE A 123 -22.77 -0.33 10.59
N PRO A 124 -22.33 0.75 9.93
CA PRO A 124 -21.72 1.88 10.60
C PRO A 124 -22.73 2.58 11.52
N VAL A 125 -22.29 2.89 12.72
CA VAL A 125 -23.08 3.68 13.69
C VAL A 125 -22.58 5.12 13.63
N VAL A 126 -23.48 6.03 13.24
CA VAL A 126 -23.14 7.42 12.94
C VAL A 126 -24.05 8.33 13.75
N ASN A 127 -23.49 9.38 14.37
CA ASN A 127 -24.25 10.38 15.08
C ASN A 127 -24.88 11.43 14.14
N ASN A 128 -25.63 12.38 14.70
CA ASN A 128 -26.27 13.46 13.95
C ASN A 128 -25.27 14.38 13.21
N GLU A 129 -24.02 14.42 13.69
CA GLU A 129 -22.94 15.23 13.11
C GLU A 129 -22.15 14.48 12.02
N LYS A 130 -22.57 13.25 11.66
CA LYS A 130 -21.90 12.31 10.76
C LYS A 130 -20.56 11.79 11.28
N ASP A 131 -20.33 11.82 12.59
CA ASP A 131 -19.16 11.16 13.16
C ASP A 131 -19.40 9.68 13.31
N LEU A 132 -18.40 8.88 13.03
CA LEU A 132 -18.42 7.45 13.23
C LEU A 132 -18.25 7.16 14.73
N VAL A 133 -19.31 6.66 15.37
CA VAL A 133 -19.31 6.31 16.80
C VAL A 133 -18.92 4.84 17.01
N GLY A 134 -19.28 3.97 16.06
CA GLY A 134 -19.01 2.55 16.16
C GLY A 134 -19.39 1.80 14.89
N VAL A 135 -19.34 0.48 14.97
CA VAL A 135 -19.81 -0.45 13.95
C VAL A 135 -20.56 -1.60 14.63
N VAL A 136 -21.60 -2.09 13.96
CA VAL A 136 -22.29 -3.32 14.35
C VAL A 136 -22.08 -4.36 13.28
N HIS A 137 -21.53 -5.52 13.65
CA HIS A 137 -21.42 -6.65 12.73
C HIS A 137 -22.63 -7.57 12.92
N PHE A 138 -23.18 -8.07 11.82
CA PHE A 138 -24.29 -9.04 11.86
C PHE A 138 -24.01 -10.23 12.79
N ASN A 139 -22.78 -10.73 12.80
CA ASN A 139 -22.39 -11.84 13.65
C ASN A 139 -22.50 -11.53 15.15
N ASP A 140 -22.29 -10.28 15.56
CA ASP A 140 -22.32 -9.87 16.97
C ASP A 140 -23.75 -9.83 17.52
N ILE A 141 -24.73 -9.61 16.66
CA ILE A 141 -26.15 -9.51 17.04
C ILE A 141 -26.95 -10.76 16.71
N ARG A 142 -26.33 -11.74 16.05
CA ARG A 142 -26.99 -12.95 15.54
C ARG A 142 -27.79 -13.71 16.61
N GLU A 143 -27.27 -13.80 17.83
CA GLU A 143 -27.98 -14.48 18.94
C GLU A 143 -29.13 -13.62 19.48
N ILE A 144 -29.03 -12.31 19.37
CA ILE A 144 -30.05 -11.38 19.91
C ILE A 144 -31.25 -11.28 18.98
N ILE A 145 -31.04 -11.37 17.66
CA ILE A 145 -32.07 -11.22 16.62
C ILE A 145 -33.24 -12.20 16.82
N PHE A 146 -32.97 -13.41 17.28
CA PHE A 146 -34.02 -14.43 17.48
C PHE A 146 -34.83 -14.24 18.76
N ASN A 147 -34.51 -13.27 19.60
CA ASN A 147 -35.26 -12.96 20.81
C ASN A 147 -36.01 -11.63 20.65
N ALA A 148 -37.30 -11.70 20.34
CA ALA A 148 -38.14 -10.53 20.08
C ALA A 148 -38.15 -9.50 21.26
N TYR A 149 -38.07 -9.97 22.50
CA TYR A 149 -37.99 -9.10 23.64
C TYR A 149 -36.68 -8.29 23.67
N ARG A 150 -35.56 -8.96 23.48
CA ARG A 150 -34.26 -8.29 23.46
C ARG A 150 -34.14 -7.33 22.26
N VAL A 151 -34.61 -7.70 21.09
CA VAL A 151 -34.62 -6.82 19.90
C VAL A 151 -35.35 -5.52 20.16
N LYS A 152 -36.48 -5.57 20.91
CA LYS A 152 -37.30 -4.40 21.17
C LYS A 152 -36.70 -3.43 22.19
N TYR A 153 -35.95 -3.95 23.17
CA TYR A 153 -35.47 -3.16 24.32
C TYR A 153 -33.94 -2.88 24.28
N THR A 154 -33.20 -3.47 23.37
CA THR A 154 -31.77 -3.22 23.19
C THR A 154 -31.55 -2.04 22.24
N GLN A 155 -30.70 -1.10 22.61
CA GLN A 155 -30.29 0.01 21.78
C GLN A 155 -29.02 -0.37 20.98
N ILE A 156 -28.78 0.31 19.87
CA ILE A 156 -27.60 0.05 19.01
C ILE A 156 -26.31 0.33 19.76
N LYS A 157 -26.28 1.35 20.61
CA LYS A 157 -25.11 1.65 21.46
C LYS A 157 -24.69 0.52 22.40
N ASP A 158 -25.61 -0.36 22.78
CA ASP A 158 -25.33 -1.48 23.70
C ASP A 158 -24.64 -2.65 22.98
N VAL A 159 -24.74 -2.71 21.65
CA VAL A 159 -24.20 -3.80 20.82
C VAL A 159 -23.11 -3.36 19.83
N MET A 160 -22.94 -2.05 19.66
CA MET A 160 -21.89 -1.52 18.78
C MET A 160 -20.50 -1.75 19.38
N LYS A 161 -19.51 -1.86 18.50
CA LYS A 161 -18.10 -1.93 18.86
C LYS A 161 -17.33 -0.77 18.22
N ILE A 162 -16.32 -0.29 18.90
CA ILE A 162 -15.39 0.68 18.34
C ILE A 162 -14.59 -0.05 17.23
N PRO A 163 -14.50 0.50 16.01
CA PRO A 163 -13.72 -0.14 14.96
C PRO A 163 -12.23 -0.20 15.35
N ALA A 164 -11.58 -1.33 15.06
CA ALA A 164 -10.16 -1.54 15.39
C ALA A 164 -9.25 -0.50 14.74
N THR A 165 -9.62 -0.02 13.56
CA THR A 165 -8.94 1.07 12.84
C THR A 165 -9.89 1.69 11.82
N THR A 166 -9.58 2.91 11.40
CA THR A 166 -10.28 3.64 10.35
C THR A 166 -9.30 4.01 9.23
N ILE A 167 -9.83 4.26 8.05
CA ILE A 167 -9.09 4.70 6.87
C ILE A 167 -9.43 6.16 6.61
N SER A 168 -8.43 6.98 6.29
CA SER A 168 -8.67 8.28 5.69
C SER A 168 -8.89 8.14 4.19
N SER A 169 -9.82 8.89 3.60
CA SER A 169 -9.99 8.92 2.13
C SER A 169 -8.73 9.38 1.37
N TYR A 170 -7.76 9.93 2.09
CA TYR A 170 -6.46 10.36 1.54
C TYR A 170 -5.34 9.35 1.75
N ASP A 171 -5.61 8.21 2.39
CA ASP A 171 -4.62 7.14 2.59
C ASP A 171 -4.29 6.49 1.23
N SER A 172 -3.04 6.05 1.07
CA SER A 172 -2.68 5.22 -0.09
C SER A 172 -3.21 3.79 0.06
N MET A 173 -3.43 3.08 -1.05
CA MET A 173 -3.85 1.67 -1.01
C MET A 173 -2.87 0.76 -0.26
N GLU A 174 -1.60 1.10 -0.21
CA GLU A 174 -0.60 0.37 0.56
C GLU A 174 -0.89 0.48 2.07
N ILE A 175 -1.24 1.68 2.55
CA ILE A 175 -1.67 1.91 3.93
C ILE A 175 -2.97 1.17 4.23
N VAL A 176 -3.93 1.19 3.30
CA VAL A 176 -5.20 0.47 3.43
C VAL A 176 -4.97 -1.02 3.60
N MET A 177 -4.14 -1.63 2.75
CA MET A 177 -3.82 -3.07 2.84
C MET A 177 -3.12 -3.42 4.15
N THR A 178 -2.17 -2.59 4.59
CA THR A 178 -1.49 -2.76 5.88
C THR A 178 -2.48 -2.69 7.05
N LYS A 179 -3.44 -1.76 7.00
CA LYS A 179 -4.50 -1.65 8.02
C LYS A 179 -5.40 -2.89 8.03
N PHE A 180 -5.73 -3.47 6.86
CA PHE A 180 -6.47 -4.74 6.80
C PHE A 180 -5.71 -5.93 7.40
N GLU A 181 -4.40 -6.00 7.18
CA GLU A 181 -3.55 -7.05 7.75
C GLU A 181 -3.47 -6.94 9.27
N ASN A 182 -3.23 -5.74 9.77
CA ASN A 182 -3.06 -5.49 11.20
C ASN A 182 -4.36 -5.65 11.99
N SER A 183 -5.49 -5.18 11.46
CA SER A 183 -6.78 -5.23 12.15
C SER A 183 -7.45 -6.59 12.06
N LYS A 184 -7.05 -7.46 11.12
CA LYS A 184 -7.73 -8.73 10.77
C LYS A 184 -9.23 -8.55 10.47
N SER A 185 -9.67 -7.34 10.20
CA SER A 185 -11.05 -7.00 9.88
C SER A 185 -11.32 -7.26 8.39
N ALA A 186 -12.55 -7.65 8.05
CA ALA A 186 -13.01 -7.78 6.67
C ALA A 186 -13.50 -6.45 6.07
N PHE A 187 -13.84 -5.49 6.93
CA PHE A 187 -14.40 -4.19 6.57
C PHE A 187 -13.72 -3.10 7.40
N LEU A 188 -13.38 -1.99 6.75
CA LEU A 188 -12.81 -0.82 7.43
C LEU A 188 -13.62 0.42 7.06
N PRO A 189 -14.08 1.19 8.06
CA PRO A 189 -14.75 2.47 7.83
C PRO A 189 -13.77 3.50 7.26
N VAL A 190 -14.26 4.32 6.35
CA VAL A 190 -13.51 5.42 5.73
C VAL A 190 -14.03 6.74 6.27
N LEU A 191 -13.10 7.59 6.68
CA LEU A 191 -13.37 8.95 7.10
C LEU A 191 -12.86 9.94 6.06
N ARG A 192 -13.66 10.98 5.81
CA ARG A 192 -13.26 12.15 5.01
C ARG A 192 -13.50 13.40 5.87
N ASN A 193 -12.44 14.16 6.14
CA ASN A 193 -12.47 15.32 7.04
C ASN A 193 -13.07 14.96 8.42
N GLU A 194 -12.61 13.82 8.99
CA GLU A 194 -13.06 13.27 10.27
C GLU A 194 -14.52 12.78 10.32
N LYS A 195 -15.29 12.94 9.24
CA LYS A 195 -16.67 12.46 9.12
C LYS A 195 -16.72 11.11 8.43
N TYR A 196 -17.72 10.30 8.79
CA TYR A 196 -17.97 9.05 8.11
C TYR A 196 -18.28 9.29 6.63
N TYR A 197 -17.59 8.58 5.75
CA TYR A 197 -17.74 8.72 4.31
C TYR A 197 -18.23 7.43 3.63
N GLY A 198 -17.76 6.27 4.08
CA GLY A 198 -18.12 5.00 3.48
C GLY A 198 -17.37 3.83 4.13
N ILE A 199 -17.41 2.69 3.48
CA ILE A 199 -16.69 1.47 3.91
C ILE A 199 -15.86 0.93 2.76
N ILE A 200 -14.71 0.34 3.08
CA ILE A 200 -13.96 -0.51 2.17
C ILE A 200 -14.02 -1.95 2.69
N SER A 201 -14.40 -2.89 1.82
CA SER A 201 -14.27 -4.32 2.12
C SER A 201 -12.93 -4.86 1.61
N LYS A 202 -12.33 -5.78 2.36
CA LYS A 202 -11.08 -6.44 1.96
C LYS A 202 -11.21 -7.20 0.64
N SER A 203 -12.38 -7.78 0.37
CA SER A 203 -12.68 -8.50 -0.88
C SER A 203 -12.62 -7.59 -2.10
N ILE A 204 -13.25 -6.41 -2.04
CA ILE A 204 -13.24 -5.42 -3.13
C ILE A 204 -11.83 -4.85 -3.34
N ALA A 205 -11.12 -4.54 -2.25
CA ALA A 205 -9.74 -4.08 -2.35
C ALA A 205 -8.82 -5.10 -3.04
N LEU A 206 -8.97 -6.40 -2.71
CA LEU A 206 -8.22 -7.48 -3.36
C LEU A 206 -8.66 -7.72 -4.81
N GLU A 207 -9.94 -7.55 -5.11
CA GLU A 207 -10.46 -7.68 -6.49
C GLU A 207 -9.91 -6.55 -7.38
N ALA A 208 -9.96 -5.31 -6.91
CA ALA A 208 -9.36 -4.17 -7.61
C ALA A 208 -7.86 -4.38 -7.86
N TYR A 209 -7.12 -4.87 -6.87
CA TYR A 209 -5.72 -5.24 -7.00
C TYR A 209 -5.52 -6.31 -8.09
N ARG A 210 -6.32 -7.40 -8.08
CA ARG A 210 -6.23 -8.48 -9.07
C ARG A 210 -6.54 -8.01 -10.48
N MET A 211 -7.56 -7.15 -10.65
CA MET A 211 -7.89 -6.58 -11.95
C MET A 211 -6.75 -5.74 -12.50
N LYS A 212 -6.15 -4.91 -11.66
CA LYS A 212 -4.99 -4.10 -12.06
C LYS A 212 -3.77 -4.95 -12.40
N LEU A 213 -3.50 -5.98 -11.62
CA LEU A 213 -2.42 -6.95 -11.91
C LEU A 213 -2.59 -7.60 -13.28
N ARG A 214 -3.81 -8.04 -13.61
CA ARG A 214 -4.10 -8.64 -14.92
C ARG A 214 -3.90 -7.67 -16.07
N SER A 215 -4.34 -6.43 -15.95
CA SER A 215 -4.16 -5.40 -16.99
C SER A 215 -2.69 -5.13 -17.29
N MET A 216 -1.82 -5.17 -16.25
CA MET A 216 -0.38 -4.97 -16.41
C MET A 216 0.39 -6.21 -16.92
N THR A 217 -0.22 -7.39 -16.90
CA THR A 217 0.44 -8.64 -17.33
C THR A 217 0.14 -8.97 -18.80
N ILE A 218 -0.87 -8.32 -19.40
CA ILE A 218 -1.32 -8.56 -20.79
C ILE A 218 -0.64 -7.59 -21.78
N GLU A 219 0.04 -6.53 -21.31
CA GLU A 219 0.93 -5.68 -22.09
C GLU A 219 2.38 -6.20 -22.04
#